data_b6b5f9a2d959be58aef49a05e78bfb13
#
_entry.id   b6b5f9a2d959be58aef49a05e78bfb13
#
_cell.length_a   1.000
_cell.length_b   1.000
_cell.length_c   1.000
_cell.angle_alpha   90.00
_cell.angle_beta   90.00
_cell.angle_gamma   90.00
#
_symmetry.space_group_name_H-M   'P 1'
#
loop_
_entity.id
_entity.type
_entity.pdbx_description
1 polymer ?
#
loop_
_entity_poly.entity_id
_entity_poly.type
_entity_poly.pdbx_seq_one_letter_code
_entity_poly.pdbx_strand_id
1 'polypeptide(L)'
;MPRSYDQKLKILYILDYLQKNSHEEHPVRAAELIAMLNKKEISCDRKTVYSDIATLQQFGIDIITVPGKNGGYYIASRSFQLPELKLLIDAVQ
;
A
#
# COMPACT_ATOMS: atom_id res chain seq x y z
N MET A 1 -3.56 4.20 24.45
CA MET A 1 -3.60 4.28 23.02
C MET A 1 -3.07 3.02 22.37
N PRO A 2 -3.90 2.30 21.69
CA PRO A 2 -3.51 1.01 21.14
C PRO A 2 -2.63 1.14 19.91
N ARG A 3 -1.37 0.95 20.13
CA ARG A 3 -0.40 1.03 19.06
C ARG A 3 -0.55 -0.05 18.03
N SER A 4 -0.95 -1.24 18.48
CA SER A 4 -1.15 -2.33 17.53
C SER A 4 -2.31 -2.02 16.60
N TYR A 5 -3.27 -1.27 17.08
CA TYR A 5 -4.40 -0.86 16.28
C TYR A 5 -3.92 0.07 15.16
N ASP A 6 -3.08 1.03 15.50
CA ASP A 6 -2.52 1.96 14.52
C ASP A 6 -1.66 1.22 13.50
N GLN A 7 -0.92 0.23 13.96
CA GLN A 7 -0.05 -0.52 13.07
C GLN A 7 -0.86 -1.33 12.05
N LYS A 8 -1.99 -1.84 12.47
CA LYS A 8 -2.84 -2.58 11.54
C LYS A 8 -3.46 -1.66 10.50
N LEU A 9 -3.89 -0.49 10.94
CA LEU A 9 -4.44 0.49 10.02
C LEU A 9 -3.39 1.03 9.07
N LYS A 10 -2.17 1.12 9.53
CA LYS A 10 -1.08 1.67 8.74
C LYS A 10 -0.96 0.97 7.39
N ILE A 11 -0.98 -0.35 7.40
CA ILE A 11 -0.79 -1.09 6.17
C ILE A 11 -1.98 -0.90 5.21
N LEU A 12 -3.16 -0.76 5.76
CA LEU A 12 -4.35 -0.53 4.95
C LEU A 12 -4.32 0.86 4.32
N TYR A 13 -3.84 1.86 5.07
CA TYR A 13 -3.70 3.20 4.52
C TYR A 13 -2.67 3.23 3.40
N ILE A 14 -1.58 2.48 3.56
CA ILE A 14 -0.56 2.41 2.51
C ILE A 14 -1.15 1.83 1.24
N LEU A 15 -1.88 0.74 1.37
CA LEU A 15 -2.51 0.12 0.21
C LEU A 15 -3.49 1.08 -0.46
N ASP A 16 -4.33 1.71 0.32
CA ASP A 16 -5.32 2.64 -0.20
C ASP A 16 -4.65 3.79 -0.95
N TYR A 17 -3.61 4.34 -0.37
CA TYR A 17 -2.91 5.45 -0.98
C TYR A 17 -2.26 5.04 -2.31
N LEU A 18 -1.67 3.86 -2.33
CA LEU A 18 -1.05 3.37 -3.56
C LEU A 18 -2.09 3.13 -4.64
N GLN A 19 -3.24 2.62 -4.27
CA GLN A 19 -4.30 2.39 -5.25
C GLN A 19 -4.80 3.68 -5.87
N LYS A 20 -4.85 4.73 -5.09
CA LYS A 20 -5.40 5.99 -5.56
C LYS A 20 -4.38 6.89 -6.24
N ASN A 21 -3.12 6.78 -5.87
CA ASN A 21 -2.13 7.76 -6.27
C ASN A 21 -0.93 7.25 -7.02
N SER A 22 -0.73 5.94 -7.12
CA SER A 22 0.47 5.44 -7.76
C SER A 22 0.21 5.04 -9.21
N HIS A 23 1.21 5.27 -10.05
CA HIS A 23 1.18 4.90 -11.45
C HIS A 23 2.59 4.57 -11.87
N GLU A 24 2.70 3.84 -12.97
CA GLU A 24 4.01 3.51 -13.50
C GLU A 24 4.84 4.75 -13.73
N GLU A 25 4.21 5.81 -14.19
CA GLU A 25 4.90 7.07 -14.49
C GLU A 25 5.03 7.95 -13.27
N HIS A 26 4.34 7.62 -12.19
CA HIS A 26 4.38 8.40 -10.95
C HIS A 26 4.41 7.46 -9.76
N PRO A 27 5.53 6.77 -9.54
CA PRO A 27 5.61 5.90 -8.38
C PRO A 27 5.59 6.72 -7.10
N VAL A 28 5.03 6.14 -6.07
CA VAL A 28 4.92 6.79 -4.77
C VAL A 28 6.14 6.44 -3.94
N ARG A 29 6.82 7.44 -3.42
CA ARG A 29 8.02 7.23 -2.63
C ARG A 29 7.69 6.89 -1.19
N ALA A 30 8.64 6.22 -0.54
CA ALA A 30 8.47 5.92 0.88
C ALA A 30 8.26 7.18 1.70
N ALA A 31 8.98 8.25 1.37
CA ALA A 31 8.83 9.52 2.08
C ALA A 31 7.42 10.06 1.96
N GLU A 32 6.82 9.88 0.81
CA GLU A 32 5.46 10.33 0.58
C GLU A 32 4.47 9.53 1.44
N LEU A 33 4.69 8.24 1.55
CA LEU A 33 3.85 7.40 2.39
C LEU A 33 3.99 7.79 3.85
N ILE A 34 5.22 8.07 4.27
CA ILE A 34 5.46 8.49 5.65
C ILE A 34 4.74 9.80 5.94
N ALA A 35 4.81 10.75 5.02
CA ALA A 35 4.13 12.02 5.19
C ALA A 35 2.62 11.84 5.29
N MET A 36 2.08 10.98 4.45
CA MET A 36 0.66 10.69 4.49
C MET A 36 0.25 10.11 5.83
N LEU A 37 1.03 9.16 6.32
CA LEU A 37 0.72 8.51 7.59
C LEU A 37 0.85 9.49 8.75
N ASN A 38 1.84 10.37 8.71
CA ASN A 38 2.01 11.36 9.77
C ASN A 38 0.82 12.31 9.83
N LYS A 39 0.22 12.60 8.70
CA LYS A 39 -0.98 13.44 8.69
C LYS A 39 -2.13 12.76 9.41
N LYS A 40 -2.11 11.45 9.45
CA LYS A 40 -3.12 10.68 10.16
C LYS A 40 -2.66 10.34 11.57
N GLU A 41 -1.58 10.99 12.02
CA GLU A 41 -1.03 10.80 13.35
C GLU A 41 -0.54 9.38 13.57
N ILE A 42 -0.08 8.75 12.51
CA ILE A 42 0.55 7.44 12.59
C ILE A 42 2.03 7.62 12.35
N SER A 43 2.81 7.32 13.37
CA SER A 43 4.24 7.47 13.33
C SER A 43 4.87 6.23 12.70
N CYS A 44 5.81 6.43 11.80
CA CYS A 44 6.50 5.31 11.18
C CYS A 44 7.81 5.76 10.56
N ASP A 45 8.67 4.81 10.25
CA ASP A 45 9.92 5.11 9.56
C ASP A 45 9.98 4.31 8.27
N ARG A 46 11.06 4.53 7.51
CA ARG A 46 11.19 3.88 6.22
C ARG A 46 11.22 2.37 6.32
N LYS A 47 11.87 1.87 7.34
CA LYS A 47 12.02 0.44 7.51
C LYS A 47 10.66 -0.24 7.65
N THR A 48 9.78 0.35 8.43
CA THR A 48 8.45 -0.24 8.62
C THR A 48 7.60 -0.10 7.36
N VAL A 49 7.78 0.98 6.61
CA VAL A 49 7.09 1.11 5.34
C VAL A 49 7.53 0.01 4.38
N TYR A 50 8.83 -0.24 4.29
CA TYR A 50 9.33 -1.31 3.43
C TYR A 50 8.77 -2.67 3.85
N SER A 51 8.69 -2.88 5.15
CA SER A 51 8.16 -4.13 5.68
C SER A 51 6.69 -4.30 5.31
N ASP A 52 5.93 -3.22 5.43
CA ASP A 52 4.50 -3.28 5.08
C ASP A 52 4.29 -3.51 3.60
N ILE A 53 5.11 -2.88 2.76
CA ILE A 53 5.05 -3.10 1.32
C ILE A 53 5.32 -4.56 1.02
N ALA A 54 6.33 -5.13 1.65
CA ALA A 54 6.66 -6.54 1.44
C ALA A 54 5.50 -7.43 1.87
N THR A 55 4.83 -7.08 2.95
CA THR A 55 3.68 -7.84 3.42
C THR A 55 2.55 -7.80 2.40
N LEU A 56 2.30 -6.63 1.82
CA LEU A 56 1.27 -6.50 0.81
C LEU A 56 1.60 -7.32 -0.43
N GLN A 57 2.87 -7.31 -0.82
CA GLN A 57 3.30 -8.11 -1.96
C GLN A 57 3.12 -9.59 -1.70
N GLN A 58 3.42 -10.00 -0.47
CA GLN A 58 3.25 -11.38 -0.08
C GLN A 58 1.80 -11.80 -0.08
N PHE A 59 0.93 -10.88 0.28
CA PHE A 59 -0.50 -11.14 0.27
C PHE A 59 -1.02 -11.32 -1.14
N GLY A 60 -0.36 -10.71 -2.13
CA GLY A 60 -0.79 -10.86 -3.51
C GLY A 60 -1.04 -9.55 -4.24
N ILE A 61 -0.75 -8.45 -3.60
CA ILE A 61 -0.87 -7.15 -4.26
C ILE A 61 0.34 -6.94 -5.16
N ASP A 62 0.09 -6.64 -6.41
CA ASP A 62 1.16 -6.54 -7.40
C ASP A 62 1.83 -5.17 -7.33
N ILE A 63 2.64 -4.98 -6.32
CA ILE A 63 3.37 -3.73 -6.11
C ILE A 63 4.74 -3.85 -6.73
N ILE A 64 5.04 -2.92 -7.63
CA ILE A 64 6.33 -2.86 -8.31
C ILE A 64 7.21 -1.84 -7.63
N THR A 65 8.45 -2.21 -7.39
CA THR A 65 9.43 -1.30 -6.81
C THR A 65 10.27 -0.70 -7.93
N VAL A 66 10.31 0.61 -8.00
CA VAL A 66 11.11 1.32 -8.98
C VAL A 66 12.32 1.91 -8.27
N PRO A 67 13.53 1.48 -8.60
CA PRO A 67 14.71 1.99 -7.91
C PRO A 67 15.10 3.37 -8.40
N GLY A 68 16.02 4.00 -7.67
CA GLY A 68 16.59 5.26 -8.10
C GLY A 68 15.99 6.45 -7.39
N LYS A 69 16.51 7.61 -7.74
CA LYS A 69 16.13 8.87 -7.14
C LYS A 69 14.65 9.17 -7.25
N ASN A 70 14.12 8.94 -8.43
CA ASN A 70 12.73 9.22 -8.69
C ASN A 70 11.88 7.96 -8.59
N GLY A 71 12.39 6.97 -7.90
CA GLY A 71 11.71 5.71 -7.78
C GLY A 71 10.65 5.71 -6.70
N GLY A 72 10.11 4.54 -6.46
CA GLY A 72 9.07 4.36 -5.46
C GLY A 72 8.30 3.11 -5.75
N TYR A 73 7.01 3.15 -5.49
CA TYR A 73 6.15 1.99 -5.62
C TYR A 73 4.92 2.31 -6.41
N TYR A 74 4.45 1.36 -7.20
CA TYR A 74 3.15 1.51 -7.84
C TYR A 74 2.51 0.15 -7.98
N ILE A 75 1.19 0.15 -8.12
CA ILE A 75 0.44 -1.09 -8.29
C ILE A 75 0.26 -1.31 -9.78
N ALA A 76 0.83 -2.41 -10.27
CA ALA A 76 0.85 -2.70 -11.70
C ALA A 76 -0.47 -3.29 -12.19
N SER A 77 -1.09 -4.13 -11.36
CA SER A 77 -2.27 -4.85 -11.79
C SER A 77 -3.44 -4.53 -10.88
N ARG A 78 -4.16 -3.48 -11.22
CA ARG A 78 -5.25 -3.03 -10.37
C ARG A 78 -6.46 -3.93 -10.45
N SER A 79 -6.70 -4.48 -11.61
CA SER A 79 -7.86 -5.34 -11.79
C SER A 79 -7.71 -6.66 -11.06
N PHE A 80 -6.49 -6.95 -10.66
CA PHE A 80 -6.20 -8.20 -9.97
C PHE A 80 -7.01 -8.34 -8.67
N GLN A 81 -7.16 -7.27 -7.95
CA GLN A 81 -7.83 -7.33 -6.65
C GLN A 81 -9.33 -7.42 -6.79
N LEU A 82 -9.87 -6.70 -7.73
CA LEU A 82 -11.30 -6.61 -7.87
C LEU A 82 -11.96 -7.91 -8.35
N PRO A 83 -11.35 -8.64 -9.29
CA PRO A 83 -11.99 -9.87 -9.74
C PRO A 83 -12.22 -10.88 -8.63
N GLU A 84 -11.27 -10.97 -7.70
CA GLU A 84 -11.43 -11.91 -6.61
C GLU A 84 -12.54 -11.53 -5.67
N LEU A 85 -12.59 -10.26 -5.34
CA LEU A 85 -13.66 -9.76 -4.49
C LEU A 85 -14.99 -9.95 -5.16
N LYS A 86 -15.03 -9.73 -6.44
CA LYS A 86 -16.25 -9.88 -7.20
C LYS A 86 -16.75 -11.31 -7.18
N LEU A 87 -15.82 -12.24 -7.33
CA LEU A 87 -16.19 -13.64 -7.31
C LEU A 87 -16.77 -14.05 -5.96
N LEU A 88 -16.18 -13.55 -4.89
CA LEU A 88 -16.68 -13.85 -3.58
C LEU A 88 -18.08 -13.31 -3.38
N ILE A 89 -18.32 -12.12 -3.85
CA ILE A 89 -19.63 -11.50 -3.75
C ILE A 89 -20.65 -12.29 -4.56
N ASP A 90 -20.27 -12.67 -5.76
CA ASP A 90 -21.17 -13.43 -6.61
C ASP A 90 -21.51 -14.77 -6.00
N ALA A 91 -20.54 -15.39 -5.35
CA ALA A 91 -20.78 -16.67 -4.73
C ALA A 91 -21.77 -16.59 -3.59
N VAL A 92 -21.82 -15.47 -2.94
CA VAL A 92 -22.71 -15.27 -1.80
C VAL A 92 -24.14 -15.07 -2.24
N GLN A 93 -24.30 -14.57 -3.43
CA GLN A 93 -25.62 -14.32 -3.96
C GLN A 93 -26.26 -15.59 -4.46
#